data_e25241d215ef3884956c1aa7be908498
#
_entry.id   e25241d215ef3884956c1aa7be908498
#
_cell.length_a   1.000
_cell.length_b   1.000
_cell.length_c   1.000
_cell.angle_alpha   90.00
_cell.angle_beta   90.00
_cell.angle_gamma   90.00
#
_symmetry.space_group_name_H-M   'P 1'
#
loop_
_entity.id
_entity.type
_entity.pdbx_description
1 polymer ?
#
loop_
_entity_poly.entity_id
_entity_poly.type
_entity_poly.pdbx_seq_one_letter_code
_entity_poly.pdbx_strand_id
1 'polypeptide(L)'
;MDRETKRLYKLKADVIAAAGHPIRLAIIDFLKDGEQCVCDIARYVGAKRSNVSRHLGVLLNAGVLSQRKDGLKMMYKLRTPCVLNFMRCVEGVLRENAREASKVLQML
;
A
#
# COMPACT_ATOMS: atom_id res chain seq x y z
N MET A 1 3.43 16.45 24.15
CA MET A 1 2.18 15.75 23.74
C MET A 1 1.65 14.95 24.91
N ASP A 2 0.35 14.96 25.10
CA ASP A 2 -0.26 14.07 26.09
C ASP A 2 -0.25 12.62 25.60
N ARG A 3 -0.65 11.70 26.48
CA ARG A 3 -0.61 10.26 26.23
C ARG A 3 -1.54 9.84 25.08
N GLU A 4 -2.72 10.44 25.00
CA GLU A 4 -3.74 10.09 24.02
C GLU A 4 -3.36 10.59 22.62
N THR A 5 -2.85 11.80 22.53
CA THR A 5 -2.34 12.37 21.27
C THR A 5 -1.17 11.54 20.74
N LYS A 6 -0.26 11.16 21.62
CA LYS A 6 0.88 10.31 21.27
C LYS A 6 0.43 8.96 20.71
N ARG A 7 -0.58 8.35 21.35
CA ARG A 7 -1.18 7.09 20.89
C ARG A 7 -1.83 7.25 19.51
N LEU A 8 -2.51 8.36 19.28
CA LEU A 8 -3.14 8.64 18.00
C LEU A 8 -2.11 8.70 16.87
N TYR A 9 -1.00 9.38 17.07
CA TYR A 9 0.08 9.43 16.09
C TYR A 9 0.66 8.05 15.82
N LYS A 10 0.81 7.21 16.84
CA LYS A 10 1.28 5.83 16.67
C LYS A 10 0.33 5.02 15.79
N LEU A 11 -0.98 5.12 16.04
CA LEU A 11 -1.98 4.42 15.24
C LEU A 11 -1.95 4.85 13.78
N LYS A 12 -1.83 6.15 13.52
CA LYS A 12 -1.68 6.67 12.15
C LYS A 12 -0.41 6.14 11.49
N ALA A 13 0.70 6.16 12.21
CA ALA A 13 1.99 5.69 11.70
C ALA A 13 1.95 4.20 11.37
N ASP A 14 1.24 3.39 12.17
CA ASP A 14 1.12 1.95 11.95
C ASP A 14 0.41 1.66 10.61
N VAL A 15 -0.63 2.43 10.27
CA VAL A 15 -1.33 2.27 8.98
C VAL A 15 -0.42 2.65 7.82
N ILE A 16 0.29 3.77 7.93
CA ILE A 16 1.23 4.23 6.89
C ILE A 16 2.36 3.22 6.71
N ALA A 17 2.91 2.71 7.82
CA ALA A 17 3.97 1.70 7.79
C ALA A 17 3.52 0.40 7.12
N ALA A 18 2.26 0.00 7.32
CA ALA A 18 1.72 -1.18 6.66
C ALA A 18 1.73 -1.03 5.13
N ALA A 19 1.48 0.16 4.60
CA ALA A 19 1.54 0.42 3.17
C ALA A 19 2.98 0.60 2.66
N GLY A 20 3.92 0.93 3.53
CA GLY A 20 5.27 1.38 3.19
C GLY A 20 6.25 0.27 2.82
N HIS A 21 5.87 -0.58 1.86
CA HIS A 21 6.73 -1.64 1.33
C HIS A 21 6.44 -1.82 -0.16
N PRO A 22 7.46 -2.00 -1.02
CA PRO A 22 7.23 -2.07 -2.48
C PRO A 22 6.17 -3.09 -2.90
N ILE A 23 6.21 -4.29 -2.36
CA ILE A 23 5.22 -5.32 -2.69
C ILE A 23 3.82 -4.90 -2.22
N ARG A 24 3.70 -4.33 -1.02
CA ARG A 24 2.41 -3.88 -0.50
C ARG A 24 1.83 -2.71 -1.29
N LEU A 25 2.67 -1.79 -1.74
CA LEU A 25 2.24 -0.71 -2.64
C LEU A 25 1.75 -1.26 -3.97
N ALA A 26 2.46 -2.25 -4.53
CA ALA A 26 2.05 -2.92 -5.77
C ALA A 26 0.69 -3.63 -5.60
N ILE A 27 0.47 -4.28 -4.47
CA ILE A 27 -0.82 -4.94 -4.16
C ILE A 27 -1.94 -3.90 -4.12
N ILE A 28 -1.74 -2.79 -3.41
CA ILE A 28 -2.74 -1.73 -3.31
C ILE A 28 -3.09 -1.19 -4.70
N ASP A 29 -2.09 -0.91 -5.51
CA ASP A 29 -2.30 -0.41 -6.86
C ASP A 29 -3.05 -1.40 -7.74
N PHE A 30 -2.71 -2.69 -7.64
CA PHE A 30 -3.39 -3.75 -8.41
C PHE A 30 -4.87 -3.87 -8.05
N LEU A 31 -5.24 -3.57 -6.81
CA LEU A 31 -6.61 -3.66 -6.33
C LEU A 31 -7.46 -2.41 -6.60
N LYS A 32 -6.89 -1.40 -7.26
CA LYS A 32 -7.59 -0.12 -7.51
C LYS A 32 -8.87 -0.28 -8.32
N ASP A 33 -8.91 -1.27 -9.23
CA ASP A 33 -10.03 -1.50 -10.15
C ASP A 33 -11.02 -2.56 -9.66
N GLY A 34 -10.81 -3.11 -8.47
CA GLY A 34 -11.73 -4.09 -7.88
C GLY A 34 -11.04 -5.27 -7.22
N GLU A 35 -11.86 -6.23 -6.80
CA GLU A 35 -11.40 -7.44 -6.14
C GLU A 35 -10.49 -8.29 -7.01
N GLN A 36 -9.51 -8.92 -6.37
CA GLN A 36 -8.63 -9.89 -7.02
C GLN A 36 -8.37 -11.05 -6.07
N CYS A 37 -8.18 -12.25 -6.63
CA CYS A 37 -7.78 -13.41 -5.84
C CYS A 37 -6.28 -13.38 -5.55
N VAL A 38 -5.86 -14.13 -4.52
CA VAL A 38 -4.45 -14.21 -4.14
C VAL A 38 -3.57 -14.72 -5.29
N CYS A 39 -4.09 -15.62 -6.13
CA CYS A 39 -3.36 -16.14 -7.29
C CYS A 39 -3.00 -15.05 -8.29
N ASP A 40 -3.96 -14.19 -8.61
CA ASP A 40 -3.75 -13.10 -9.56
C ASP A 40 -2.85 -12.02 -8.96
N ILE A 41 -3.00 -11.73 -7.68
CA ILE A 41 -2.12 -10.79 -6.97
C ILE A 41 -0.68 -11.29 -7.02
N ALA A 42 -0.44 -12.55 -6.68
CA ALA A 42 0.90 -13.14 -6.69
C ALA A 42 1.53 -13.08 -8.08
N ARG A 43 0.75 -13.36 -9.11
CA ARG A 43 1.21 -13.27 -10.51
C ARG A 43 1.60 -11.85 -10.86
N TYR A 44 0.78 -10.87 -10.49
CA TYR A 44 1.06 -9.46 -10.78
C TYR A 44 2.34 -8.97 -10.12
N VAL A 45 2.53 -9.26 -8.82
CA VAL A 45 3.70 -8.79 -8.07
C VAL A 45 4.95 -9.64 -8.33
N GLY A 46 4.80 -10.80 -8.96
CA GLY A 46 5.93 -11.67 -9.32
C GLY A 46 6.61 -12.30 -8.11
N ALA A 47 5.86 -12.65 -7.07
CA ALA A 47 6.38 -13.24 -5.84
C ALA A 47 5.67 -14.56 -5.53
N LYS A 48 6.29 -15.36 -4.66
CA LYS A 48 5.69 -16.62 -4.21
C LYS A 48 4.41 -16.33 -3.44
N ARG A 49 3.41 -17.20 -3.62
CA ARG A 49 2.11 -17.08 -2.96
C ARG A 49 2.22 -16.95 -1.43
N SER A 50 3.12 -17.72 -0.81
CA SER A 50 3.36 -17.66 0.64
C SER A 50 3.88 -16.29 1.08
N ASN A 51 4.76 -15.68 0.29
CA ASN A 51 5.29 -14.35 0.56
C ASN A 51 4.20 -13.29 0.40
N VAL A 52 3.42 -13.38 -0.66
CA VAL A 52 2.29 -12.48 -0.92
C VAL A 52 1.25 -12.56 0.21
N SER A 53 0.93 -13.77 0.66
CA SER A 53 -0.04 -13.99 1.76
C SER A 53 0.40 -13.28 3.03
N ARG A 54 1.69 -13.27 3.34
CA ARG A 54 2.24 -12.55 4.50
C ARG A 54 2.03 -11.04 4.36
N HIS A 55 2.30 -10.48 3.18
CA HIS A 55 2.08 -9.05 2.91
C HIS A 55 0.60 -8.69 2.94
N LEU A 56 -0.27 -9.56 2.43
CA LEU A 56 -1.72 -9.38 2.52
C LEU A 56 -2.19 -9.37 3.97
N GLY A 57 -1.60 -10.23 4.82
CA GLY A 57 -1.89 -10.26 6.25
C GLY A 57 -1.58 -8.94 6.94
N VAL A 58 -0.46 -8.32 6.61
CA VAL A 58 -0.07 -7.01 7.15
C VAL A 58 -1.11 -5.95 6.78
N LEU A 59 -1.52 -5.92 5.52
CA LEU A 59 -2.52 -4.94 5.04
C LEU A 59 -3.91 -5.18 5.62
N LEU A 60 -4.30 -6.45 5.78
CA LEU A 60 -5.56 -6.80 6.44
C LEU A 60 -5.58 -6.34 7.88
N ASN A 61 -4.52 -6.63 8.64
CA ASN A 61 -4.41 -6.27 10.05
C ASN A 61 -4.44 -4.76 10.27
N ALA A 62 -3.91 -4.00 9.32
CA ALA A 62 -3.92 -2.54 9.38
C ALA A 62 -5.25 -1.93 8.93
N GLY A 63 -6.16 -2.73 8.39
CA GLY A 63 -7.46 -2.25 7.93
C GLY A 63 -7.45 -1.63 6.54
N VAL A 64 -6.37 -1.79 5.78
CA VAL A 64 -6.25 -1.28 4.40
C VAL A 64 -7.03 -2.15 3.42
N LEU A 65 -7.03 -3.46 3.65
CA LEU A 65 -7.74 -4.44 2.83
C LEU A 65 -8.85 -5.11 3.60
N SER A 66 -9.82 -5.63 2.86
CA SER A 66 -10.78 -6.63 3.34
C SER A 66 -10.68 -7.86 2.46
N GLN A 67 -11.15 -8.99 2.99
CA GLN A 67 -11.15 -10.25 2.28
C GLN A 67 -12.50 -10.95 2.40
N ARG A 68 -12.81 -11.77 1.43
CA ARG A 68 -13.97 -12.67 1.48
C ARG A 68 -13.65 -13.96 0.76
N LYS A 69 -14.30 -15.03 1.17
CA LYS A 69 -14.18 -16.32 0.50
C LYS A 69 -15.22 -16.40 -0.63
N ASP A 70 -14.77 -16.82 -1.81
CA ASP A 70 -15.61 -17.05 -2.97
C ASP A 70 -15.30 -18.44 -3.51
N GLY A 71 -16.10 -19.43 -3.07
CA GLY A 71 -15.82 -20.83 -3.36
C GLY A 71 -14.49 -21.25 -2.76
N LEU A 72 -13.56 -21.70 -3.60
CA LEU A 72 -12.22 -22.11 -3.19
C LEU A 72 -11.20 -20.95 -3.20
N LYS A 73 -11.63 -19.78 -3.66
CA LYS A 73 -10.76 -18.62 -3.78
C LYS A 73 -10.95 -17.66 -2.62
N MET A 74 -9.84 -17.04 -2.18
CA MET A 74 -9.88 -15.92 -1.25
C MET A 74 -9.71 -14.64 -2.06
N MET A 75 -10.71 -13.75 -1.97
CA MET A 75 -10.75 -12.48 -2.70
C MET A 75 -10.37 -11.33 -1.77
N TYR A 76 -9.63 -10.38 -2.30
CA TYR A 76 -9.14 -9.20 -1.57
C TYR A 76 -9.57 -7.93 -2.28
N LYS A 77 -9.91 -6.91 -1.51
CA LYS A 77 -10.23 -5.58 -2.06
C LYS A 77 -9.75 -4.48 -1.13
N LEU A 78 -9.63 -3.27 -1.65
CA LEU A 78 -9.35 -2.09 -0.83
C LEU A 78 -10.55 -1.80 0.06
N ARG A 79 -10.32 -1.75 1.35
CA ARG A 79 -11.34 -1.36 2.33
C ARG A 79 -11.51 0.16 2.37
N THR A 80 -10.41 0.88 2.13
CA THR A 80 -10.37 2.34 2.17
C THR A 80 -9.74 2.87 0.88
N PRO A 81 -10.55 3.05 -0.20
CA PRO A 81 -10.00 3.50 -1.48
C PRO A 81 -9.25 4.83 -1.44
N CYS A 82 -9.46 5.65 -0.40
CA CYS A 82 -8.74 6.91 -0.24
C CYS A 82 -7.22 6.73 -0.08
N VAL A 83 -6.73 5.53 0.22
CA VAL A 83 -5.30 5.24 0.23
C VAL A 83 -4.65 5.53 -1.14
N LEU A 84 -5.41 5.38 -2.22
CA LEU A 84 -4.93 5.69 -3.57
C LEU A 84 -4.64 7.18 -3.74
N ASN A 85 -5.40 8.05 -3.08
CA ASN A 85 -5.15 9.49 -3.09
C ASN A 85 -3.84 9.83 -2.38
N PHE A 86 -3.58 9.16 -1.26
CA PHE A 86 -2.31 9.32 -0.54
C PHE A 86 -1.13 8.88 -1.41
N MET A 87 -1.26 7.77 -2.13
CA MET A 87 -0.22 7.30 -3.06
C MET A 87 0.06 8.33 -4.16
N ARG A 88 -0.97 8.98 -4.69
CA ARG A 88 -0.79 10.06 -5.68
C ARG A 88 -0.05 11.25 -5.08
N CYS A 89 -0.31 11.58 -3.81
CA CYS A 89 0.46 12.62 -3.12
C CYS A 89 1.94 12.26 -3.00
N VAL A 90 2.25 11.00 -2.70
CA VAL A 90 3.63 10.51 -2.65
C VAL A 90 4.31 10.63 -4.02
N GLU A 91 3.60 10.30 -5.09
CA GLU A 91 4.09 10.49 -6.46
C GLU A 91 4.42 11.94 -6.74
N GLY A 92 3.62 12.87 -6.21
CA GLY A 92 3.88 14.31 -6.30
C GLY A 92 5.19 14.70 -5.64
N VAL A 93 5.49 14.11 -4.49
CA VAL A 93 6.78 14.31 -3.79
C VAL A 93 7.93 13.82 -4.67
N LEU A 94 7.79 12.63 -5.28
CA LEU A 94 8.82 12.09 -6.16
C LEU A 94 9.08 12.99 -7.37
N ARG A 95 8.02 13.53 -7.98
CA ARG A 95 8.17 14.46 -9.11
C ARG A 95 8.88 15.75 -8.69
N GLU A 96 8.54 16.29 -7.53
CA GLU A 96 9.18 17.49 -7.00
C GLU A 96 10.66 17.25 -6.69
N ASN A 97 10.99 16.11 -6.07
CA ASN A 97 12.38 15.73 -5.79
C ASN A 97 13.20 15.61 -7.09
N ALA A 98 12.62 14.99 -8.13
CA ALA A 98 13.29 14.86 -9.42
C ALA A 98 13.51 16.22 -10.08
N ARG A 99 12.56 17.13 -9.95
CA ARG A 99 12.66 18.51 -10.49
C ARG A 99 13.78 19.28 -9.80
N GLU A 100 13.88 19.18 -8.48
CA GLU A 100 14.96 19.80 -7.68
C GLU A 100 16.32 19.25 -8.08
N ALA A 101 16.45 17.93 -8.18
CA ALA A 101 17.70 17.28 -8.59
C ALA A 101 18.11 17.70 -10.00
N SER A 102 17.15 17.83 -10.93
CA SER A 102 17.39 18.29 -12.30
C SER A 102 17.95 19.71 -12.33
N LYS A 103 17.41 20.60 -11.48
CA LYS A 103 17.92 21.99 -11.37
C LYS A 103 19.38 22.02 -10.93
N VAL A 104 19.73 21.21 -9.94
CA VAL A 104 21.12 21.14 -9.44
C VAL A 104 22.04 20.62 -10.53
N LEU A 105 21.64 19.57 -11.26
CA LEU A 105 22.42 18.98 -12.33
C LEU A 105 22.63 19.95 -13.51
N GLN A 106 21.68 20.84 -13.76
CA GLN A 106 21.80 21.86 -14.80
C GLN A 106 22.89 22.90 -14.50
N MET A 107 23.31 22.99 -13.23
CA MET A 107 24.40 23.89 -12.83
C MET A 107 25.79 23.34 -13.21
N LEU A 108 25.88 22.08 -13.59
CA LEU A 108 27.12 21.47 -14.06
C LEU A 108 27.44 21.92 -15.47
#